data_0be7262b031cc3559b6931e87aba5205
#
_entry.id   0be7262b031cc3559b6931e87aba5205
#
_cell.length_a   1.000
_cell.length_b   1.000
_cell.length_c   1.000
_cell.angle_alpha   90.00
_cell.angle_beta   90.00
_cell.angle_gamma   90.00
#
_symmetry.space_group_name_H-M   'P 1'
#
loop_
_entity.id
_entity.type
_entity.pdbx_description
1 polymer ?
#
loop_
_entity_poly.entity_id
_entity_poly.type
_entity_poly.pdbx_seq_one_letter_code
_entity_poly.pdbx_strand_id
1 'polypeptide(L)'
;LLDVIKANGLDSIAVGKIYDIFAGKGTTEHVYNTSNANGLEHAMHYADQDFHGLCFINLVDFDMVYGHRRDIDGYALALNEFDQWLPKFMEKLGDEDLVMITADHGCDPAYTATTDHTREYIPLLVLGKKVKPVNLGTRTGFDRIAATIAEVLGVQMDTAGESFASEIL
;
A
#
# COMPACT_ATOMS: atom_id res chain seq x y z
N LEU A 1 -0.76 -14.12 1.47
CA LEU A 1 -0.07 -13.31 2.47
C LEU A 1 -0.95 -13.09 3.72
N LEU A 2 -2.14 -12.48 3.60
CA LEU A 2 -2.99 -12.14 4.76
C LEU A 2 -3.32 -13.37 5.63
N ASP A 3 -3.69 -14.49 5.01
CA ASP A 3 -3.95 -15.75 5.74
C ASP A 3 -2.71 -16.25 6.50
N VAL A 4 -1.51 -16.09 5.91
CA VAL A 4 -0.25 -16.51 6.53
C VAL A 4 0.09 -15.61 7.73
N ILE A 5 -0.05 -14.30 7.59
CA ILE A 5 0.17 -13.34 8.68
C ILE A 5 -0.75 -13.69 9.86
N LYS A 6 -2.05 -13.82 9.61
CA LYS A 6 -3.05 -14.17 10.63
C LYS A 6 -2.78 -15.54 11.27
N ALA A 7 -2.42 -16.55 10.47
CA ALA A 7 -2.12 -17.88 10.98
C ALA A 7 -0.88 -17.93 11.89
N ASN A 8 0.03 -16.98 11.74
CA ASN A 8 1.19 -16.80 12.62
C ASN A 8 0.91 -15.91 13.86
N GLY A 9 -0.34 -15.53 14.08
CA GLY A 9 -0.74 -14.72 15.23
C GLY A 9 -0.37 -13.24 15.12
N LEU A 10 -0.05 -12.78 13.92
CA LEU A 10 0.24 -11.39 13.62
C LEU A 10 -1.01 -10.65 13.16
N ASP A 11 -0.98 -9.33 13.26
CA ASP A 11 -2.08 -8.48 12.82
C ASP A 11 -2.10 -8.34 11.30
N SER A 12 -3.30 -8.40 10.74
CA SER A 12 -3.58 -8.19 9.32
C SER A 12 -4.77 -7.25 9.21
N ILE A 13 -4.46 -5.95 9.21
CA ILE A 13 -5.44 -4.87 9.24
C ILE A 13 -5.73 -4.42 7.82
N ALA A 14 -7.01 -4.40 7.46
CA ALA A 14 -7.49 -4.00 6.13
C ALA A 14 -8.19 -2.64 6.18
N VAL A 15 -7.70 -1.66 5.42
CA VAL A 15 -8.31 -0.33 5.31
C VAL A 15 -8.82 -0.11 3.90
N GLY A 16 -10.07 0.31 3.79
CA GLY A 16 -10.75 0.54 2.52
C GLY A 16 -11.26 -0.76 1.87
N LYS A 17 -11.07 -0.93 0.57
CA LYS A 17 -11.59 -2.07 -0.20
C LYS A 17 -10.86 -3.40 0.05
N ILE A 18 -9.76 -3.40 0.80
CA ILE A 18 -8.92 -4.58 1.00
C ILE A 18 -9.73 -5.76 1.55
N TYR A 19 -10.61 -5.51 2.53
CA TYR A 19 -11.48 -6.54 3.08
C TYR A 19 -12.36 -7.22 2.02
N ASP A 20 -12.97 -6.44 1.14
CA ASP A 20 -13.85 -6.95 0.09
C ASP A 20 -13.07 -7.67 -1.02
N ILE A 21 -11.92 -7.13 -1.43
CA ILE A 21 -11.03 -7.74 -2.45
C ILE A 21 -10.63 -9.14 -2.03
N PHE A 22 -10.31 -9.35 -0.76
CA PHE A 22 -9.92 -10.65 -0.22
C PHE A 22 -11.09 -11.44 0.38
N ALA A 23 -12.35 -10.99 0.16
CA ALA A 23 -13.57 -11.65 0.70
C ALA A 23 -13.50 -11.88 2.22
N GLY A 24 -12.90 -10.94 2.94
CA GLY A 24 -12.71 -11.00 4.40
C GLY A 24 -11.69 -12.03 4.89
N LYS A 25 -11.02 -12.74 3.97
CA LYS A 25 -10.06 -13.79 4.34
C LYS A 25 -8.75 -13.19 4.82
N GLY A 26 -8.20 -13.79 5.86
CA GLY A 26 -6.87 -13.45 6.38
C GLY A 26 -6.79 -12.12 7.14
N THR A 27 -7.87 -11.35 7.28
CA THR A 27 -7.88 -10.10 8.05
C THR A 27 -8.18 -10.35 9.53
N THR A 28 -7.47 -9.65 10.42
CA THR A 28 -7.74 -9.63 11.87
C THR A 28 -8.66 -8.48 12.23
N GLU A 29 -8.54 -7.36 11.53
CA GLU A 29 -9.36 -6.16 11.68
C GLU A 29 -9.61 -5.52 10.31
N HIS A 30 -10.71 -4.79 10.17
CA HIS A 30 -10.98 -4.00 8.98
C HIS A 30 -11.77 -2.74 9.27
N VAL A 31 -11.54 -1.72 8.46
CA VAL A 31 -12.31 -0.48 8.43
C VAL A 31 -12.48 0.00 6.99
N TYR A 32 -13.68 0.43 6.65
CA TYR A 32 -13.94 1.04 5.34
C TYR A 32 -13.52 2.51 5.34
N ASN A 33 -13.08 2.98 4.19
CA ASN A 33 -12.87 4.40 3.97
C ASN A 33 -13.88 4.94 2.94
N THR A 34 -14.21 6.22 3.06
CA THR A 34 -15.15 6.93 2.19
C THR A 34 -14.45 7.84 1.19
N SER A 35 -13.16 8.10 1.39
CA SER A 35 -12.31 8.97 0.57
C SER A 35 -10.83 8.70 0.87
N ASN A 36 -9.93 9.26 0.07
CA ASN A 36 -8.50 9.26 0.38
C ASN A 36 -8.23 9.94 1.74
N ALA A 37 -8.81 11.11 2.00
CA ALA A 37 -8.63 11.82 3.27
C ALA A 37 -8.99 10.95 4.46
N ASN A 38 -10.13 10.25 4.42
CA ASN A 38 -10.53 9.33 5.47
C ASN A 38 -9.60 8.11 5.58
N GLY A 39 -9.09 7.58 4.45
CA GLY A 39 -8.06 6.53 4.46
C GLY A 39 -6.76 6.97 5.11
N LEU A 40 -6.34 8.22 4.90
CA LEU A 40 -5.16 8.83 5.53
C LEU A 40 -5.36 9.05 7.04
N GLU A 41 -6.57 9.40 7.48
CA GLU A 41 -6.92 9.45 8.91
C GLU A 41 -6.80 8.07 9.57
N HIS A 42 -7.28 7.01 8.91
CA HIS A 42 -7.10 5.63 9.39
C HIS A 42 -5.63 5.23 9.45
N ALA A 43 -4.82 5.61 8.44
CA ALA A 43 -3.38 5.38 8.48
C ALA A 43 -2.71 6.02 9.71
N MET A 44 -3.06 7.29 10.01
CA MET A 44 -2.56 7.98 11.20
C MET A 44 -3.02 7.30 12.48
N HIS A 45 -4.27 6.84 12.53
CA HIS A 45 -4.82 6.11 13.68
C HIS A 45 -4.03 4.83 13.95
N TYR A 46 -3.80 3.99 12.92
CA TYR A 46 -3.05 2.75 13.10
C TYR A 46 -1.55 2.98 13.37
N ALA A 47 -0.97 4.07 12.88
CA ALA A 47 0.40 4.46 13.25
C ALA A 47 0.56 4.82 14.74
N ASP A 48 -0.54 5.16 15.43
CA ASP A 48 -0.57 5.40 16.87
C ASP A 48 -0.90 4.12 17.70
N GLN A 49 -1.16 2.99 17.03
CA GLN A 49 -1.45 1.72 17.69
C GLN A 49 -0.21 0.86 17.81
N ASP A 50 -0.13 0.10 18.89
CA ASP A 50 0.89 -0.92 19.08
C ASP A 50 0.39 -2.23 18.48
N PHE A 51 0.71 -2.49 17.19
CA PHE A 51 0.40 -3.74 16.50
C PHE A 51 1.65 -4.32 15.83
N HIS A 52 1.66 -5.61 15.63
CA HIS A 52 2.74 -6.31 14.93
C HIS A 52 2.19 -7.09 13.75
N GLY A 53 2.45 -6.62 12.55
CA GLY A 53 1.93 -7.24 11.34
C GLY A 53 1.85 -6.29 10.14
N LEU A 54 0.77 -6.38 9.39
CA LEU A 54 0.53 -5.61 8.18
C LEU A 54 -0.73 -4.74 8.33
N CYS A 55 -0.61 -3.45 8.13
CA CYS A 55 -1.74 -2.57 7.84
C CYS A 55 -1.78 -2.30 6.33
N PHE A 56 -2.75 -2.87 5.63
CA PHE A 56 -2.89 -2.74 4.19
C PHE A 56 -4.00 -1.74 3.87
N ILE A 57 -3.62 -0.63 3.24
CA ILE A 57 -4.49 0.53 3.01
C ILE A 57 -4.70 0.72 1.51
N ASN A 58 -5.95 0.82 1.09
CA ASN A 58 -6.34 1.19 -0.27
C ASN A 58 -6.91 2.61 -0.29
N LEU A 59 -6.24 3.54 -0.99
CA LEU A 59 -6.72 4.90 -1.22
C LEU A 59 -7.53 4.93 -2.51
N VAL A 60 -8.84 5.10 -2.38
CA VAL A 60 -9.81 4.78 -3.44
C VAL A 60 -10.06 5.89 -4.46
N ASP A 61 -9.81 7.16 -4.12
CA ASP A 61 -10.23 8.30 -4.94
C ASP A 61 -9.38 8.45 -6.20
N PHE A 62 -8.10 8.04 -6.17
CA PHE A 62 -7.21 8.07 -7.33
C PHE A 62 -7.83 7.38 -8.53
N ASP A 63 -8.43 6.22 -8.31
CA ASP A 63 -9.13 5.45 -9.33
C ASP A 63 -10.58 5.92 -9.52
N MET A 64 -11.39 5.87 -8.46
CA MET A 64 -12.84 6.03 -8.55
C MET A 64 -13.30 7.45 -8.86
N VAL A 65 -12.64 8.46 -8.29
CA VAL A 65 -13.06 9.86 -8.41
C VAL A 65 -12.32 10.56 -9.54
N TYR A 66 -11.02 10.30 -9.69
CA TYR A 66 -10.19 11.07 -10.64
C TYR A 66 -9.78 10.26 -11.87
N GLY A 67 -9.36 9.01 -11.71
CA GLY A 67 -8.87 8.15 -12.78
C GLY A 67 -9.94 7.84 -13.82
N HIS A 68 -10.99 7.14 -13.43
CA HIS A 68 -12.11 6.78 -14.32
C HIS A 68 -12.88 7.99 -14.86
N ARG A 69 -12.85 9.12 -14.18
CA ARG A 69 -13.53 10.35 -14.61
C ARG A 69 -12.65 11.26 -15.46
N ARG A 70 -11.39 10.88 -15.66
CA ARG A 70 -10.42 11.66 -16.45
C ARG A 70 -10.22 13.08 -15.92
N ASP A 71 -10.28 13.22 -14.60
CA ASP A 71 -10.04 14.47 -13.90
C ASP A 71 -8.55 14.62 -13.57
N ILE A 72 -7.81 15.21 -14.49
CA ILE A 72 -6.36 15.41 -14.39
C ILE A 72 -6.02 16.32 -13.20
N ASP A 73 -6.76 17.42 -13.05
CA ASP A 73 -6.51 18.42 -12.01
C ASP A 73 -6.80 17.85 -10.62
N GLY A 74 -7.91 17.11 -10.46
CA GLY A 74 -8.26 16.42 -9.24
C GLY A 74 -7.27 15.32 -8.88
N TYR A 75 -6.78 14.57 -9.87
CA TYR A 75 -5.74 13.55 -9.65
C TYR A 75 -4.44 14.18 -9.14
N ALA A 76 -3.99 15.26 -9.78
CA ALA A 76 -2.79 16.01 -9.37
C ALA A 76 -2.95 16.63 -7.97
N LEU A 77 -4.13 17.17 -7.65
CA LEU A 77 -4.44 17.68 -6.32
C LEU A 77 -4.36 16.58 -5.26
N ALA A 78 -4.95 15.42 -5.51
CA ALA A 78 -4.92 14.28 -4.58
C ALA A 78 -3.50 13.77 -4.33
N LEU A 79 -2.63 13.73 -5.36
CA LEU A 79 -1.21 13.43 -5.19
C LEU A 79 -0.49 14.46 -4.31
N ASN A 80 -0.78 15.75 -4.53
CA ASN A 80 -0.19 16.82 -3.72
C ASN A 80 -0.66 16.77 -2.26
N GLU A 81 -1.93 16.46 -2.00
CA GLU A 81 -2.46 16.28 -0.65
C GLU A 81 -1.78 15.10 0.06
N PHE A 82 -1.59 13.98 -0.65
CA PHE A 82 -0.84 12.84 -0.13
C PHE A 82 0.62 13.20 0.19
N ASP A 83 1.29 13.90 -0.72
CA ASP A 83 2.68 14.33 -0.55
C ASP A 83 2.85 15.27 0.66
N GLN A 84 1.90 16.17 0.92
CA GLN A 84 1.90 17.04 2.09
C GLN A 84 1.58 16.31 3.41
N TRP A 85 0.83 15.22 3.33
CA TRP A 85 0.48 14.39 4.49
C TRP A 85 1.64 13.45 4.87
N LEU A 86 2.35 12.89 3.89
CA LEU A 86 3.35 11.84 4.09
C LEU A 86 4.44 12.19 5.13
N PRO A 87 5.02 13.38 5.16
CA PRO A 87 6.02 13.74 6.18
C PRO A 87 5.50 13.62 7.61
N LYS A 88 4.26 14.03 7.86
CA LYS A 88 3.62 13.94 9.19
C LYS A 88 3.37 12.48 9.59
N PHE A 89 3.02 11.63 8.64
CA PHE A 89 2.88 10.20 8.87
C PHE A 89 4.23 9.57 9.19
N MET A 90 5.27 9.91 8.44
CA MET A 90 6.64 9.40 8.66
C MET A 90 7.21 9.76 10.05
N GLU A 91 6.81 10.89 10.64
CA GLU A 91 7.21 11.29 12.00
C GLU A 91 6.68 10.33 13.08
N LYS A 92 5.57 9.62 12.82
CA LYS A 92 4.98 8.66 13.76
C LYS A 92 5.64 7.29 13.75
N LEU A 93 6.35 6.96 12.67
CA LEU A 93 6.92 5.62 12.50
C LEU A 93 8.08 5.36 13.43
N GLY A 94 8.08 4.18 14.03
CA GLY A 94 9.17 3.65 14.83
C GLY A 94 10.36 3.19 13.99
N ASP A 95 11.38 2.62 14.68
CA ASP A 95 12.59 2.14 14.01
C ASP A 95 12.38 0.82 13.26
N GLU A 96 11.35 0.06 13.64
CA GLU A 96 11.02 -1.24 13.04
C GLU A 96 9.90 -1.14 11.97
N ASP A 97 9.39 0.08 11.74
CA ASP A 97 8.31 0.27 10.78
C ASP A 97 8.83 0.42 9.35
N LEU A 98 8.12 -0.21 8.42
CA LEU A 98 8.36 -0.17 6.99
C LEU A 98 7.10 0.25 6.27
N VAL A 99 7.20 1.23 5.39
CA VAL A 99 6.11 1.68 4.53
C VAL A 99 6.42 1.35 3.08
N MET A 100 5.49 0.71 2.41
CA MET A 100 5.52 0.47 0.97
C MET A 100 4.38 1.22 0.31
N ILE A 101 4.69 2.07 -0.66
CA ILE A 101 3.71 2.82 -1.46
C ILE A 101 3.76 2.27 -2.88
N THR A 102 2.63 1.78 -3.34
CA THR A 102 2.49 1.18 -4.67
C THR A 102 1.09 1.42 -5.22
N ALA A 103 0.79 0.87 -6.39
CA ALA A 103 -0.54 0.80 -6.96
C ALA A 103 -0.82 -0.62 -7.47
N ASP A 104 -2.09 -0.98 -7.59
CA ASP A 104 -2.55 -2.26 -8.15
C ASP A 104 -2.61 -2.23 -9.69
N HIS A 105 -2.76 -1.05 -10.29
CA HIS A 105 -2.74 -0.83 -11.74
C HIS A 105 -2.41 0.63 -12.07
N GLY A 106 -2.22 0.93 -13.36
CA GLY A 106 -2.17 2.28 -13.89
C GLY A 106 -3.58 2.82 -14.15
N CYS A 107 -3.74 4.12 -14.04
CA CYS A 107 -4.94 4.83 -14.47
C CYS A 107 -4.56 6.27 -14.88
N ASP A 108 -4.14 6.44 -16.15
CA ASP A 108 -3.78 7.76 -16.67
C ASP A 108 -5.04 8.61 -16.92
N PRO A 109 -5.28 9.66 -16.13
CA PRO A 109 -6.45 10.51 -16.32
C PRO A 109 -6.40 11.33 -17.61
N ALA A 110 -5.25 11.43 -18.27
CA ALA A 110 -5.13 12.12 -19.56
C ALA A 110 -5.46 11.22 -20.77
N TYR A 111 -5.57 9.90 -20.57
CA TYR A 111 -5.91 8.97 -21.64
C TYR A 111 -7.42 8.88 -21.85
N THR A 112 -7.92 9.59 -22.87
CA THR A 112 -9.37 9.79 -23.12
C THR A 112 -10.02 8.75 -24.03
N ALA A 113 -9.26 7.77 -24.56
CA ALA A 113 -9.81 6.77 -25.48
C ALA A 113 -10.74 5.75 -24.79
N THR A 114 -10.64 5.61 -23.49
CA THR A 114 -11.50 4.78 -22.64
C THR A 114 -11.65 5.41 -21.26
N THR A 115 -12.65 5.00 -20.51
CA THR A 115 -12.79 5.32 -19.08
C THR A 115 -12.25 4.21 -18.18
N ASP A 116 -11.66 3.17 -18.75
CA ASP A 116 -11.10 2.04 -18.04
C ASP A 116 -9.64 2.30 -17.58
N HIS A 117 -9.04 1.35 -16.86
CA HIS A 117 -7.66 1.42 -16.42
C HIS A 117 -6.69 1.48 -17.60
N THR A 118 -5.50 1.99 -17.36
CA THR A 118 -4.42 2.07 -18.34
C THR A 118 -3.19 1.28 -17.87
N ARG A 119 -2.13 1.17 -18.68
CA ARG A 119 -1.04 0.20 -18.47
C ARG A 119 0.32 0.88 -18.27
N GLU A 120 0.35 1.84 -17.38
CA GLU A 120 1.59 2.49 -16.96
C GLU A 120 2.35 1.64 -15.94
N TYR A 121 3.64 1.89 -15.83
CA TYR A 121 4.41 1.40 -14.69
C TYR A 121 3.87 2.03 -13.40
N ILE A 122 3.63 1.18 -12.42
CA ILE A 122 3.22 1.62 -11.08
C ILE A 122 4.45 1.97 -10.23
N PRO A 123 4.31 2.87 -9.24
CA PRO A 123 5.40 3.17 -8.31
C PRO A 123 5.65 2.00 -7.37
N LEU A 124 6.88 1.90 -6.89
CA LEU A 124 7.26 1.12 -5.72
C LEU A 124 8.24 1.95 -4.90
N LEU A 125 7.74 2.58 -3.85
CA LEU A 125 8.53 3.36 -2.91
C LEU A 125 8.57 2.62 -1.57
N VAL A 126 9.76 2.49 -1.01
CA VAL A 126 9.94 1.86 0.30
C VAL A 126 10.60 2.84 1.24
N LEU A 127 9.97 3.08 2.38
CA LEU A 127 10.35 4.10 3.34
C LEU A 127 10.42 3.49 4.74
N GLY A 128 11.33 4.00 5.56
CA GLY A 128 11.53 3.58 6.95
C GLY A 128 12.87 4.06 7.46
N LYS A 129 13.04 4.14 8.78
CA LYS A 129 14.28 4.69 9.36
C LYS A 129 15.52 3.82 9.09
N LYS A 130 15.32 2.52 8.88
CA LYS A 130 16.40 1.56 8.59
C LYS A 130 16.53 1.22 7.09
N VAL A 131 15.68 1.81 6.26
CA VAL A 131 15.68 1.52 4.81
C VAL A 131 16.86 2.20 4.14
N LYS A 132 17.65 1.40 3.40
CA LYS A 132 18.76 1.89 2.60
C LYS A 132 18.26 2.67 1.38
N PRO A 133 18.87 3.80 1.01
CA PRO A 133 18.52 4.56 -0.19
C PRO A 133 19.06 3.87 -1.45
N VAL A 134 18.35 2.87 -1.95
CA VAL A 134 18.73 2.09 -3.13
C VAL A 134 17.73 2.25 -4.26
N ASN A 135 18.20 2.11 -5.50
CA ASN A 135 17.33 2.03 -6.65
C ASN A 135 17.01 0.57 -6.95
N LEU A 136 15.77 0.16 -6.70
CA LEU A 136 15.31 -1.21 -6.93
C LEU A 136 15.15 -1.55 -8.44
N GLY A 137 15.22 -0.56 -9.33
CA GLY A 137 14.96 -0.73 -10.75
C GLY A 137 13.52 -1.14 -11.04
N THR A 138 13.25 -1.57 -12.26
CA THR A 138 11.93 -2.09 -12.64
C THR A 138 11.80 -3.56 -12.22
N ARG A 139 10.76 -3.85 -11.47
CA ARG A 139 10.42 -5.21 -11.02
C ARG A 139 9.18 -5.72 -11.76
N THR A 140 9.05 -7.02 -11.88
CA THR A 140 7.87 -7.69 -12.45
C THR A 140 7.20 -8.54 -11.39
N GLY A 141 5.85 -8.54 -11.38
CA GLY A 141 5.04 -9.32 -10.43
C GLY A 141 4.79 -8.59 -9.11
N PHE A 142 3.55 -8.66 -8.65
CA PHE A 142 3.14 -8.12 -7.34
C PHE A 142 3.54 -9.03 -6.17
N ASP A 143 3.78 -10.29 -6.46
CA ASP A 143 4.18 -11.32 -5.52
C ASP A 143 5.52 -11.03 -4.82
N ARG A 144 6.39 -10.22 -5.43
CA ARG A 144 7.64 -9.75 -4.80
C ARG A 144 7.40 -8.88 -3.57
N ILE A 145 6.37 -8.02 -3.60
CA ILE A 145 5.97 -7.22 -2.43
C ILE A 145 5.51 -8.15 -1.31
N ALA A 146 4.67 -9.13 -1.65
CA ALA A 146 4.18 -10.11 -0.68
C ALA A 146 5.32 -10.97 -0.08
N ALA A 147 6.28 -11.40 -0.93
CA ALA A 147 7.47 -12.13 -0.49
C ALA A 147 8.32 -11.30 0.48
N THR A 148 8.52 -10.01 0.16
CA THR A 148 9.30 -9.09 1.00
C THR A 148 8.60 -8.84 2.34
N ILE A 149 7.30 -8.62 2.35
CA ILE A 149 6.52 -8.46 3.59
C ILE A 149 6.63 -9.73 4.44
N ALA A 150 6.48 -10.91 3.84
CA ALA A 150 6.60 -12.18 4.55
C ALA A 150 7.98 -12.36 5.20
N GLU A 151 9.06 -12.05 4.48
CA GLU A 151 10.44 -12.10 5.00
C GLU A 151 10.64 -11.12 6.15
N VAL A 152 10.22 -9.86 6.00
CA VAL A 152 10.34 -8.82 7.02
C VAL A 152 9.57 -9.19 8.30
N LEU A 153 8.39 -9.79 8.16
CA LEU A 153 7.59 -10.27 9.29
C LEU A 153 8.04 -11.63 9.84
N GLY A 154 9.05 -12.26 9.24
CA GLY A 154 9.57 -13.56 9.66
C GLY A 154 8.59 -14.72 9.47
N VAL A 155 7.63 -14.60 8.55
CA VAL A 155 6.64 -15.65 8.25
C VAL A 155 7.00 -16.37 6.95
N GLN A 156 6.79 -17.69 6.93
CA GLN A 156 7.05 -18.49 5.74
C GLN A 156 5.82 -18.48 4.82
N MET A 157 6.03 -18.11 3.57
CA MET A 157 4.99 -18.09 2.55
C MET A 157 5.52 -18.74 1.26
N ASP A 158 4.72 -19.65 0.69
CA ASP A 158 5.00 -20.18 -0.64
C ASP A 158 4.52 -19.16 -1.70
N THR A 159 5.47 -18.63 -2.48
CA THR A 159 5.22 -17.62 -3.51
C THR A 159 6.27 -17.74 -4.61
N ALA A 160 5.90 -17.41 -5.85
CA ALA A 160 6.83 -17.34 -6.95
C ALA A 160 7.71 -16.06 -6.94
N GLY A 161 7.31 -15.04 -6.17
CA GLY A 161 8.03 -13.79 -6.06
C GLY A 161 9.30 -13.93 -5.21
N GLU A 162 10.37 -13.27 -5.65
CA GLU A 162 11.59 -13.11 -4.86
C GLU A 162 11.53 -11.86 -4.02
N SER A 163 11.83 -12.00 -2.73
CA SER A 163 11.95 -10.86 -1.82
C SER A 163 13.11 -9.94 -2.19
N PHE A 164 12.92 -8.66 -1.96
CA PHE A 164 13.99 -7.65 -2.05
C PHE A 164 14.37 -7.07 -0.68
N ALA A 165 14.00 -7.74 0.42
CA ALA A 165 14.31 -7.28 1.78
C ALA A 165 15.82 -7.04 1.99
N SER A 166 16.67 -7.96 1.54
CA SER A 166 18.13 -7.84 1.67
C SER A 166 18.75 -6.66 0.90
N GLU A 167 18.03 -6.11 -0.09
CA GLU A 167 18.49 -4.94 -0.83
C GLU A 167 18.19 -3.65 -0.06
N ILE A 168 17.10 -3.63 0.72
CA ILE A 168 16.59 -2.44 1.40
C ILE A 168 16.91 -2.40 2.90
N LEU A 169 17.22 -3.52 3.52
CA LEU A 169 17.61 -3.68 4.93
C LEU A 169 19.03 -4.24 5.05
#